data_d15e04692f066e08efed6ed70c3c2d06
#
_entry.id   d15e04692f066e08efed6ed70c3c2d06
#
_cell.length_a   1.000
_cell.length_b   1.000
_cell.length_c   1.000
_cell.angle_alpha   90.00
_cell.angle_beta   90.00
_cell.angle_gamma   90.00
#
_symmetry.space_group_name_H-M   'P 1'
#
loop_
_entity.id
_entity.type
_entity.pdbx_description
1 polymer ?
#
loop_
_entity_poly.entity_id
_entity_poly.type
_entity_poly.pdbx_seq_one_letter_code
_entity_poly.pdbx_strand_id
1 'polypeptide(L)'
;RLPVWNFYGSETDMMIGYHAVPVIVDAYLKGIGNFDPKKALEACVATANLDNYRGIGAYKELGYVPFNEKDSYNAENWSLSKTLEYAYDDYCIARMAEKLGKKEIADEFYKRSQNYRNVYNPTTSFMQPRDDKGEFQKDFKADAYTPHICESNGWQYFWSVQHDIDGLIGLT
;
A
#
# COMPACT_ATOMS: atom_id res chain seq x y z
N ARG A 1 -12.97 -9.84 4.14
CA ARG A 1 -12.19 -8.69 3.65
C ARG A 1 -13.08 -7.64 3.00
N LEU A 2 -12.59 -6.42 2.91
CA LEU A 2 -13.20 -5.35 2.16
C LEU A 2 -13.00 -5.56 0.65
N PRO A 3 -13.87 -5.00 -0.22
CA PRO A 3 -13.70 -5.09 -1.67
C PRO A 3 -12.50 -4.26 -2.14
N VAL A 4 -11.92 -4.67 -3.28
CA VAL A 4 -10.85 -3.94 -3.97
C VAL A 4 -11.39 -3.26 -5.22
N TRP A 5 -12.01 -4.00 -6.12
CA TRP A 5 -12.50 -3.47 -7.38
C TRP A 5 -13.74 -4.23 -7.87
N ASN A 6 -14.87 -3.57 -7.74
CA ASN A 6 -16.13 -4.11 -8.25
C ASN A 6 -16.26 -3.81 -9.75
N PHE A 7 -16.41 -4.84 -10.55
CA PHE A 7 -16.64 -4.75 -11.99
C PHE A 7 -17.77 -5.67 -12.43
N TYR A 8 -18.72 -5.16 -13.18
CA TYR A 8 -19.95 -5.88 -13.56
C TYR A 8 -20.73 -6.55 -12.39
N GLY A 9 -20.77 -5.86 -11.25
CA GLY A 9 -21.52 -6.34 -10.08
C GLY A 9 -20.81 -7.42 -9.25
N SER A 10 -19.56 -7.75 -9.57
CA SER A 10 -18.74 -8.70 -8.83
C SER A 10 -17.41 -8.09 -8.42
N GLU A 11 -16.87 -8.55 -7.28
CA GLU A 11 -15.49 -8.28 -6.90
C GLU A 11 -14.54 -9.00 -7.84
N THR A 12 -13.66 -8.27 -8.50
CA THR A 12 -12.72 -8.82 -9.49
C THR A 12 -11.27 -8.80 -9.04
N ASP A 13 -10.96 -8.10 -7.96
CA ASP A 13 -9.61 -8.01 -7.39
C ASP A 13 -8.54 -7.51 -8.39
N MET A 14 -8.96 -6.82 -9.43
CA MET A 14 -8.09 -6.50 -10.56
C MET A 14 -7.15 -5.32 -10.35
N MET A 15 -7.31 -4.57 -9.25
CA MET A 15 -6.45 -3.42 -8.92
C MET A 15 -5.64 -3.66 -7.65
N ILE A 16 -4.69 -2.79 -7.39
CA ILE A 16 -3.82 -2.82 -6.21
C ILE A 16 -4.48 -2.19 -4.98
N GLY A 17 -3.81 -2.33 -3.82
CA GLY A 17 -4.27 -1.75 -2.58
C GLY A 17 -5.45 -2.47 -1.95
N TYR A 18 -5.95 -1.93 -0.85
CA TYR A 18 -7.24 -2.25 -0.24
C TYR A 18 -8.05 -0.97 -0.05
N HIS A 19 -8.26 -0.27 -1.17
CA HIS A 19 -8.72 1.12 -1.21
C HIS A 19 -10.19 1.35 -0.81
N ALA A 20 -10.93 0.33 -0.43
CA ALA A 20 -12.14 0.55 0.35
C ALA A 20 -11.83 1.19 1.71
N VAL A 21 -10.61 0.99 2.23
CA VAL A 21 -10.14 1.58 3.49
C VAL A 21 -10.15 3.11 3.43
N PRO A 22 -9.41 3.79 2.53
CA PRO A 22 -9.44 5.25 2.48
C PRO A 22 -10.85 5.82 2.24
N VAL A 23 -11.70 5.15 1.47
CA VAL A 23 -13.10 5.58 1.28
C VAL A 23 -13.88 5.56 2.60
N ILE A 24 -13.78 4.48 3.37
CA ILE A 24 -14.44 4.34 4.68
C ILE A 24 -13.89 5.38 5.67
N VAL A 25 -12.57 5.52 5.71
CA VAL A 25 -11.90 6.43 6.64
C VAL A 25 -12.22 7.89 6.32
N ASP A 26 -12.19 8.27 5.06
CA ASP A 26 -12.52 9.63 4.63
C ASP A 26 -13.99 9.97 4.97
N ALA A 27 -14.92 9.05 4.69
CA ALA A 27 -16.32 9.21 5.08
C ALA A 27 -16.47 9.39 6.60
N TYR A 28 -15.79 8.57 7.40
CA TYR A 28 -15.81 8.67 8.86
C TYR A 28 -15.26 10.01 9.35
N LEU A 29 -14.08 10.41 8.88
CA LEU A 29 -13.44 11.65 9.32
C LEU A 29 -14.22 12.90 8.96
N LYS A 30 -14.96 12.87 7.85
CA LYS A 30 -15.85 13.95 7.38
C LYS A 30 -17.24 13.89 7.97
N GLY A 31 -17.56 12.88 8.77
CA GLY A 31 -18.91 12.71 9.34
C GLY A 31 -19.98 12.33 8.30
N ILE A 32 -19.57 11.69 7.20
CA ILE A 32 -20.44 11.24 6.12
C ILE A 32 -20.86 9.79 6.37
N GLY A 33 -22.16 9.55 6.24
CA GLY A 33 -22.70 8.19 6.38
C GLY A 33 -23.17 7.87 7.80
N ASN A 34 -23.97 6.81 7.90
CA ASN A 34 -24.50 6.29 9.15
C ASN A 34 -24.11 4.80 9.30
N PHE A 35 -22.89 4.56 9.71
CA PHE A 35 -22.34 3.22 9.93
C PHE A 35 -21.62 3.14 11.28
N ASP A 36 -21.48 1.94 11.80
CA ASP A 36 -20.72 1.70 13.03
C ASP A 36 -19.22 1.85 12.79
N PRO A 37 -18.56 2.90 13.30
CA PRO A 37 -17.15 3.16 13.01
C PRO A 37 -16.21 2.13 13.65
N LYS A 38 -16.62 1.46 14.74
CA LYS A 38 -15.80 0.41 15.36
C LYS A 38 -15.76 -0.82 14.49
N LYS A 39 -16.92 -1.27 13.99
CA LYS A 39 -16.99 -2.39 13.04
C LYS A 39 -16.29 -2.07 11.73
N ALA A 40 -16.37 -0.83 11.27
CA ALA A 40 -15.65 -0.39 10.08
C ALA A 40 -14.13 -0.47 10.28
N LEU A 41 -13.61 0.01 11.41
CA LEU A 41 -12.19 -0.13 11.75
C LEU A 41 -11.77 -1.60 11.84
N GLU A 42 -12.57 -2.45 12.49
CA GLU A 42 -12.31 -3.90 12.56
C GLU A 42 -12.20 -4.53 11.16
N ALA A 43 -13.09 -4.16 10.24
CA ALA A 43 -13.06 -4.64 8.86
C ALA A 43 -11.82 -4.15 8.09
N CYS A 44 -11.40 -2.90 8.30
CA CYS A 44 -10.17 -2.34 7.72
C CYS A 44 -8.94 -3.10 8.23
N VAL A 45 -8.80 -3.25 9.54
CA VAL A 45 -7.68 -3.97 10.18
C VAL A 45 -7.64 -5.43 9.73
N ALA A 46 -8.78 -6.11 9.71
CA ALA A 46 -8.86 -7.50 9.25
C ALA A 46 -8.45 -7.65 7.78
N THR A 47 -8.78 -6.68 6.91
CA THR A 47 -8.35 -6.70 5.50
C THR A 47 -6.84 -6.50 5.37
N ALA A 48 -6.27 -5.53 6.10
CA ALA A 48 -4.84 -5.22 6.08
C ALA A 48 -3.96 -6.31 6.74
N ASN A 49 -4.56 -7.35 7.32
CA ASN A 49 -3.86 -8.43 8.02
C ASN A 49 -4.07 -9.83 7.38
N LEU A 50 -4.54 -9.90 6.14
CA LEU A 50 -4.74 -11.16 5.41
C LEU A 50 -3.40 -11.71 4.87
N ASP A 51 -2.73 -12.56 5.63
CA ASP A 51 -1.38 -13.07 5.30
C ASP A 51 -1.28 -13.74 3.92
N ASN A 52 -2.27 -14.51 3.55
CA ASN A 52 -2.28 -15.27 2.29
C ASN A 52 -2.96 -14.50 1.14
N TYR A 53 -2.97 -13.18 1.18
CA TYR A 53 -3.63 -12.35 0.18
C TYR A 53 -2.68 -11.30 -0.38
N ARG A 54 -2.42 -11.38 -1.68
CA ARG A 54 -1.75 -10.36 -2.52
C ARG A 54 -0.47 -9.76 -1.91
N GLY A 55 0.34 -10.61 -1.27
CA GLY A 55 1.63 -10.21 -0.72
C GLY A 55 1.56 -9.47 0.63
N ILE A 56 0.39 -9.37 1.27
CA ILE A 56 0.24 -8.68 2.56
C ILE A 56 1.10 -9.36 3.66
N GLY A 57 1.18 -10.70 3.67
CA GLY A 57 2.04 -11.41 4.63
C GLY A 57 3.50 -10.99 4.51
N ALA A 58 4.05 -11.00 3.30
CA ALA A 58 5.42 -10.54 3.04
C ALA A 58 5.59 -9.04 3.37
N TYR A 59 4.61 -8.20 3.01
CA TYR A 59 4.61 -6.78 3.34
C TYR A 59 4.68 -6.52 4.86
N LYS A 60 3.99 -7.33 5.66
CA LYS A 60 4.04 -7.24 7.13
C LYS A 60 5.39 -7.69 7.70
N GLU A 61 5.98 -8.74 7.13
CA GLU A 61 7.22 -9.34 7.57
C GLU A 61 8.46 -8.55 7.14
N LEU A 62 8.54 -8.21 5.83
CA LEU A 62 9.70 -7.57 5.22
C LEU A 62 9.61 -6.03 5.21
N GLY A 63 8.39 -5.49 5.39
CA GLY A 63 8.11 -4.07 5.19
C GLY A 63 7.96 -3.66 3.72
N TYR A 64 7.83 -4.60 2.81
CA TYR A 64 7.51 -4.39 1.39
C TYR A 64 7.02 -5.69 0.75
N VAL A 65 6.37 -5.59 -0.41
CA VAL A 65 6.02 -6.73 -1.24
C VAL A 65 7.22 -7.05 -2.15
N PRO A 66 7.85 -8.23 -2.04
CA PRO A 66 8.99 -8.57 -2.87
C PRO A 66 8.58 -8.84 -4.32
N PHE A 67 9.44 -8.50 -5.28
CA PHE A 67 9.29 -8.92 -6.66
C PHE A 67 9.96 -10.27 -6.94
N ASN A 68 9.54 -10.90 -8.03
CA ASN A 68 10.22 -12.07 -8.60
C ASN A 68 10.62 -11.74 -10.04
N GLU A 69 11.83 -12.16 -10.46
CA GLU A 69 12.31 -11.94 -11.83
C GLU A 69 11.44 -12.60 -12.91
N LYS A 70 10.65 -13.61 -12.53
CA LYS A 70 9.69 -14.30 -13.43
C LYS A 70 8.32 -13.65 -13.50
N ASP A 71 8.12 -12.54 -12.79
CA ASP A 71 6.85 -11.84 -12.78
C ASP A 71 6.47 -11.38 -14.18
N SER A 72 5.19 -11.56 -14.53
CA SER A 72 4.57 -11.02 -15.72
C SER A 72 3.69 -9.83 -15.37
N TYR A 73 3.35 -9.00 -16.35
CA TYR A 73 2.49 -7.85 -16.13
C TYR A 73 1.04 -8.30 -15.84
N ASN A 74 0.70 -8.37 -14.57
CA ASN A 74 -0.65 -8.64 -14.08
C ASN A 74 -0.83 -8.18 -12.62
N ALA A 75 -2.09 -8.11 -12.16
CA ALA A 75 -2.45 -7.61 -10.83
C ALA A 75 -1.85 -8.41 -9.65
N GLU A 76 -1.41 -9.65 -9.87
CA GLU A 76 -0.78 -10.45 -8.82
C GLU A 76 0.65 -10.00 -8.52
N ASN A 77 1.31 -9.39 -9.49
CA ASN A 77 2.72 -9.01 -9.37
C ASN A 77 2.90 -7.58 -8.85
N TRP A 78 2.76 -6.57 -9.55
CA TRP A 78 2.84 -5.14 -9.18
C TRP A 78 3.41 -4.81 -7.78
N SER A 79 4.52 -5.43 -7.42
CA SER A 79 5.09 -5.45 -6.06
C SER A 79 5.40 -4.05 -5.51
N LEU A 80 6.01 -3.18 -6.32
CA LEU A 80 6.31 -1.80 -5.92
C LEU A 80 5.02 -1.01 -5.67
N SER A 81 4.08 -1.09 -6.59
CA SER A 81 2.79 -0.39 -6.46
C SER A 81 2.04 -0.86 -5.21
N LYS A 82 1.96 -2.16 -4.97
CA LYS A 82 1.34 -2.71 -3.74
C LYS A 82 1.99 -2.15 -2.48
N THR A 83 3.32 -2.09 -2.43
CA THR A 83 4.03 -1.57 -1.26
C THR A 83 3.63 -0.13 -0.96
N LEU A 84 3.61 0.73 -1.97
CA LEU A 84 3.29 2.15 -1.81
C LEU A 84 1.80 2.37 -1.47
N GLU A 85 0.91 1.65 -2.14
CA GLU A 85 -0.53 1.75 -1.92
C GLU A 85 -0.93 1.20 -0.54
N TYR A 86 -0.35 0.08 -0.11
CA TYR A 86 -0.58 -0.45 1.25
C TYR A 86 -0.09 0.51 2.33
N ALA A 87 1.03 1.21 2.12
CA ALA A 87 1.51 2.21 3.07
C ALA A 87 0.53 3.38 3.22
N TYR A 88 -0.10 3.82 2.15
CA TYR A 88 -1.16 4.82 2.20
C TYR A 88 -2.43 4.32 2.89
N ASP A 89 -2.88 3.11 2.55
CA ASP A 89 -4.05 2.49 3.17
C ASP A 89 -3.83 2.32 4.68
N ASP A 90 -2.64 1.89 5.10
CA ASP A 90 -2.25 1.75 6.51
C ASP A 90 -2.28 3.11 7.24
N TYR A 91 -1.81 4.18 6.60
CA TYR A 91 -1.96 5.53 7.16
C TYR A 91 -3.42 5.88 7.42
N CYS A 92 -4.30 5.55 6.48
CA CYS A 92 -5.74 5.80 6.66
C CYS A 92 -6.30 5.02 7.87
N ILE A 93 -5.93 3.75 8.04
CA ILE A 93 -6.30 2.95 9.22
C ILE A 93 -5.82 3.62 10.50
N ALA A 94 -4.55 4.05 10.53
CA ALA A 94 -3.97 4.72 11.69
C ALA A 94 -4.76 5.97 12.08
N ARG A 95 -5.13 6.81 11.11
CA ARG A 95 -5.93 8.03 11.34
C ARG A 95 -7.31 7.73 11.91
N MET A 96 -7.99 6.70 11.42
CA MET A 96 -9.28 6.28 11.95
C MET A 96 -9.15 5.73 13.37
N ALA A 97 -8.14 4.89 13.61
CA ALA A 97 -7.87 4.30 14.92
C ALA A 97 -7.55 5.38 15.97
N GLU A 98 -6.71 6.36 15.61
CA GLU A 98 -6.39 7.52 16.46
C GLU A 98 -7.66 8.28 16.83
N LYS A 99 -8.51 8.62 15.86
CA LYS A 99 -9.78 9.33 16.08
C LYS A 99 -10.75 8.55 16.98
N LEU A 100 -10.69 7.21 16.96
CA LEU A 100 -11.48 6.33 17.80
C LEU A 100 -10.81 6.02 19.18
N GLY A 101 -9.65 6.61 19.47
CA GLY A 101 -8.90 6.37 20.71
C GLY A 101 -8.29 4.98 20.81
N LYS A 102 -8.06 4.30 19.67
CA LYS A 102 -7.44 2.97 19.58
C LYS A 102 -5.93 3.10 19.37
N LYS A 103 -5.23 3.55 20.41
CA LYS A 103 -3.82 3.93 20.34
C LYS A 103 -2.91 2.83 19.81
N GLU A 104 -3.04 1.61 20.28
CA GLU A 104 -2.17 0.48 19.88
C GLU A 104 -2.30 0.20 18.36
N ILE A 105 -3.53 0.21 17.85
CA ILE A 105 -3.78 0.05 16.41
C ILE A 105 -3.21 1.26 15.64
N ALA A 106 -3.40 2.46 16.14
CA ALA A 106 -2.87 3.67 15.50
C ALA A 106 -1.34 3.62 15.40
N ASP A 107 -0.65 3.29 16.49
CA ASP A 107 0.82 3.22 16.55
C ASP A 107 1.36 2.13 15.58
N GLU A 108 0.72 0.96 15.53
CA GLU A 108 1.08 -0.12 14.60
C GLU A 108 0.97 0.35 13.14
N PHE A 109 -0.18 0.90 12.77
CA PHE A 109 -0.44 1.27 11.38
C PHE A 109 0.29 2.55 10.95
N TYR A 110 0.57 3.49 11.85
CA TYR A 110 1.50 4.59 11.56
C TYR A 110 2.92 4.08 11.27
N LYS A 111 3.40 3.08 12.01
CA LYS A 111 4.69 2.44 11.71
C LYS A 111 4.67 1.79 10.33
N ARG A 112 3.63 1.01 10.01
CA ARG A 112 3.49 0.34 8.71
C ARG A 112 3.38 1.33 7.55
N SER A 113 2.75 2.48 7.76
CA SER A 113 2.66 3.53 6.73
C SER A 113 4.00 4.10 6.28
N GLN A 114 5.07 3.87 7.06
CA GLN A 114 6.43 4.26 6.70
C GLN A 114 7.15 3.22 5.82
N ASN A 115 6.51 2.11 5.49
CA ASN A 115 7.11 1.04 4.69
C ASN A 115 7.50 1.46 3.27
N TYR A 116 6.94 2.54 2.73
CA TYR A 116 7.39 3.13 1.46
C TYR A 116 8.88 3.45 1.44
N ARG A 117 9.50 3.75 2.60
CA ARG A 117 10.92 4.03 2.74
C ARG A 117 11.80 2.83 2.38
N ASN A 118 11.30 1.62 2.58
CA ASN A 118 12.04 0.38 2.33
C ASN A 118 12.26 0.12 0.84
N VAL A 119 11.51 0.77 -0.03
CA VAL A 119 11.65 0.64 -1.49
C VAL A 119 12.29 1.87 -2.14
N TYR A 120 12.70 2.87 -1.36
CA TYR A 120 13.51 3.97 -1.87
C TYR A 120 14.97 3.54 -2.02
N ASN A 121 15.50 3.67 -3.23
CA ASN A 121 16.90 3.39 -3.53
C ASN A 121 17.69 4.72 -3.60
N PRO A 122 18.55 5.03 -2.62
CA PRO A 122 19.30 6.29 -2.60
C PRO A 122 20.33 6.40 -3.74
N THR A 123 20.73 5.27 -4.35
CA THR A 123 21.67 5.28 -5.48
C THR A 123 21.02 5.79 -6.76
N THR A 124 19.73 5.48 -6.97
CA THR A 124 18.98 5.90 -8.16
C THR A 124 18.08 7.10 -7.88
N SER A 125 17.84 7.42 -6.60
CA SER A 125 16.85 8.41 -6.13
C SER A 125 15.42 8.10 -6.58
N PHE A 126 15.07 6.80 -6.69
CA PHE A 126 13.74 6.34 -7.07
C PHE A 126 13.18 5.31 -6.09
N MET A 127 11.84 5.20 -6.06
CA MET A 127 11.17 4.02 -5.56
C MET A 127 11.43 2.87 -6.53
N GLN A 128 12.02 1.78 -6.04
CA GLN A 128 12.52 0.67 -6.85
C GLN A 128 12.11 -0.67 -6.26
N PRO A 129 11.65 -1.63 -7.08
CA PRO A 129 11.30 -2.96 -6.58
C PRO A 129 12.47 -3.64 -5.87
N ARG A 130 12.18 -4.39 -4.81
CA ARG A 130 13.15 -5.24 -4.08
C ARG A 130 12.70 -6.70 -4.11
N ASP A 131 13.65 -7.62 -4.17
CA ASP A 131 13.39 -9.05 -4.09
C ASP A 131 13.25 -9.53 -2.62
N ASP A 132 13.03 -10.83 -2.43
CA ASP A 132 12.89 -11.46 -1.11
C ASP A 132 14.17 -11.47 -0.27
N LYS A 133 15.33 -11.17 -0.88
CA LYS A 133 16.64 -11.04 -0.21
C LYS A 133 16.97 -9.60 0.15
N GLY A 134 16.13 -8.66 -0.26
CA GLY A 134 16.33 -7.24 -0.03
C GLY A 134 17.17 -6.52 -1.09
N GLU A 135 17.49 -7.19 -2.20
CA GLU A 135 18.23 -6.59 -3.30
C GLU A 135 17.30 -5.78 -4.20
N PHE A 136 17.73 -4.60 -4.60
CA PHE A 136 17.00 -3.80 -5.57
C PHE A 136 17.07 -4.41 -6.96
N GLN A 137 15.99 -4.28 -7.73
CA GLN A 137 15.92 -4.73 -9.12
C GLN A 137 17.10 -4.18 -9.92
N LYS A 138 17.86 -5.06 -10.56
CA LYS A 138 18.93 -4.69 -11.49
C LYS A 138 18.32 -4.11 -12.77
N ASP A 139 19.09 -3.26 -13.46
CA ASP A 139 18.68 -2.65 -14.73
C ASP A 139 17.34 -1.86 -14.67
N PHE A 140 17.00 -1.34 -13.48
CA PHE A 140 15.81 -0.50 -13.31
C PHE A 140 15.87 0.74 -14.21
N LYS A 141 14.78 0.97 -14.94
CA LYS A 141 14.58 2.16 -15.78
C LYS A 141 13.32 2.87 -15.34
N ALA A 142 13.48 4.08 -14.82
CA ALA A 142 12.37 4.84 -14.25
C ALA A 142 11.27 5.20 -15.26
N ASP A 143 11.59 5.24 -16.54
CA ASP A 143 10.68 5.56 -17.65
C ASP A 143 10.03 4.32 -18.29
N ALA A 144 10.46 3.13 -17.91
CA ALA A 144 9.96 1.89 -18.49
C ALA A 144 8.72 1.35 -17.77
N TYR A 145 7.81 0.72 -18.52
CA TYR A 145 6.78 -0.15 -17.96
C TYR A 145 7.43 -1.44 -17.46
N THR A 146 7.06 -1.89 -16.27
CA THR A 146 7.57 -3.12 -15.66
C THR A 146 6.44 -3.94 -15.05
N PRO A 147 6.62 -5.27 -14.84
CA PRO A 147 5.65 -6.11 -14.13
C PRO A 147 5.41 -5.69 -12.67
N HIS A 148 6.26 -4.83 -12.14
CA HIS A 148 6.25 -4.47 -10.71
C HIS A 148 5.53 -3.15 -10.42
N ILE A 149 5.13 -2.42 -11.47
CA ILE A 149 4.42 -1.14 -11.39
C ILE A 149 3.10 -1.23 -12.14
N CYS A 150 2.01 -0.91 -11.47
CA CYS A 150 0.67 -0.95 -12.04
C CYS A 150 0.44 0.22 -13.01
N GLU A 151 0.20 -0.09 -14.30
CA GLU A 151 -0.24 0.85 -15.35
C GLU A 151 0.57 2.14 -15.45
N SER A 152 1.85 2.12 -15.02
CA SER A 152 2.65 3.32 -14.84
C SER A 152 4.15 3.00 -14.91
N ASN A 153 4.98 3.98 -14.55
CA ASN A 153 6.43 3.86 -14.48
C ASN A 153 7.00 4.45 -13.18
N GLY A 154 8.31 4.36 -13.00
CA GLY A 154 8.99 4.83 -11.78
C GLY A 154 8.85 6.33 -11.53
N TRP A 155 8.82 7.17 -12.58
CA TRP A 155 8.60 8.61 -12.44
C TRP A 155 7.25 8.94 -11.84
N GLN A 156 6.20 8.25 -12.25
CA GLN A 156 4.84 8.50 -11.79
C GLN A 156 4.65 7.94 -10.38
N TYR A 157 5.09 6.69 -10.13
CA TYR A 157 4.94 6.07 -8.83
C TYR A 157 5.86 6.65 -7.74
N PHE A 158 6.89 7.39 -8.08
CA PHE A 158 7.69 8.13 -7.12
C PHE A 158 6.84 9.03 -6.21
N TRP A 159 5.75 9.58 -6.75
CA TRP A 159 4.85 10.49 -6.04
C TRP A 159 3.72 9.79 -5.26
N SER A 160 3.63 8.47 -5.29
CA SER A 160 2.60 7.69 -4.58
C SER A 160 2.87 7.57 -3.08
N VAL A 161 3.22 8.70 -2.44
CA VAL A 161 3.44 8.85 -0.99
C VAL A 161 2.67 10.07 -0.49
N GLN A 162 1.42 10.20 -0.92
CA GLN A 162 0.56 11.35 -0.62
C GLN A 162 0.26 11.55 0.87
N HIS A 163 0.50 10.56 1.69
CA HIS A 163 0.28 10.59 3.13
C HIS A 163 1.48 11.14 3.93
N ASP A 164 2.67 11.23 3.34
CA ASP A 164 3.91 11.68 3.99
C ASP A 164 4.80 12.43 3.01
N ILE A 165 4.33 13.57 2.53
CA ILE A 165 5.05 14.40 1.55
C ILE A 165 6.38 14.92 2.12
N ASP A 166 6.39 15.37 3.37
CA ASP A 166 7.61 15.83 4.02
C ASP A 166 8.63 14.71 4.18
N GLY A 167 8.15 13.50 4.50
CA GLY A 167 8.98 12.30 4.57
C GLY A 167 9.55 11.90 3.21
N LEU A 168 8.79 12.04 2.12
CA LEU A 168 9.27 11.80 0.76
C LEU A 168 10.35 12.82 0.35
N ILE A 169 10.11 14.11 0.61
CA ILE A 169 11.10 15.18 0.35
C ILE A 169 12.39 14.92 1.13
N GLY A 170 12.27 14.44 2.36
CA GLY A 170 13.44 14.13 3.19
C GLY A 170 14.28 12.94 2.72
N LEU A 171 13.81 12.16 1.74
CA LEU A 171 14.59 11.07 1.11
C LEU A 171 15.44 11.58 -0.06
N THR A 172 15.08 12.68 -0.68
CA THR A 172 15.74 13.26 -1.87
C THR A 172 16.74 14.32 -1.49
#